data_088d675172cd8a962dad2dc268e60862
#
_entry.id   088d675172cd8a962dad2dc268e60862
#
_cell.length_a   1.000
_cell.length_b   1.000
_cell.length_c   1.000
_cell.angle_alpha   90.00
_cell.angle_beta   90.00
_cell.angle_gamma   90.00
#
_symmetry.space_group_name_H-M   'P 1'
#
loop_
_entity.id
_entity.type
_entity.pdbx_description
1 polymer ?
#
loop_
_entity_poly.entity_id
_entity_poly.type
_entity_poly.pdbx_seq_one_letter_code
_entity_poly.pdbx_strand_id
1 'polypeptide(L)'
;IASIKNIARCVEQSELKVGDITLEPLASAAAVLAEEEKDAGVVLVDIGGGTTDIAIFKDQIIRHTAVIPFGGKVITEDIKEGCEIIEKQAETLKVKFGSAWPGENKDNEIVSIPGLRGRPPKEISLKTLSKIINARVREIMESVIAEIRNYQQNDPRKRLIGGIVLTGGGSQLKHMSQLVEYLTGMPTRIGYPNEHLASGYVKELASPVYATSIGLLSMALESQDHPMAYDPRETEQPIVPETPEEQAEKSIEEVEGAPDQTGSTQAAPRKDPFWKGFMNNLKEWLENDEDIE
;
A
#
# COMPACT_ATOMS: atom_id res chain seq x y z
N ILE A 1 -9.99 -13.52 7.58
CA ILE A 1 -10.31 -14.96 7.73
C ILE A 1 -11.02 -15.47 6.45
N ALA A 2 -12.09 -14.81 5.95
CA ALA A 2 -12.83 -15.30 4.76
C ALA A 2 -11.95 -15.39 3.50
N SER A 3 -11.09 -14.40 3.24
CA SER A 3 -10.19 -14.38 2.08
C SER A 3 -9.18 -15.51 2.11
N ILE A 4 -8.59 -15.81 3.27
CA ILE A 4 -7.61 -16.89 3.46
C ILE A 4 -8.29 -18.25 3.16
N LYS A 5 -9.49 -18.49 3.72
CA LYS A 5 -10.25 -19.72 3.47
C LYS A 5 -10.63 -19.88 1.98
N ASN A 6 -10.96 -18.79 1.30
CA ASN A 6 -11.26 -18.82 -0.13
C ASN A 6 -10.03 -19.15 -0.99
N ILE A 7 -8.87 -18.56 -0.66
CA ILE A 7 -7.61 -18.86 -1.36
C ILE A 7 -7.25 -20.33 -1.16
N ALA A 8 -7.25 -20.82 0.08
CA ALA A 8 -6.97 -22.23 0.38
C ALA A 8 -7.90 -23.17 -0.39
N ARG A 9 -9.22 -22.90 -0.39
CA ARG A 9 -10.19 -23.69 -1.15
C ARG A 9 -9.93 -23.68 -2.66
N CYS A 10 -9.56 -22.53 -3.24
CA CYS A 10 -9.24 -22.46 -4.67
C CYS A 10 -8.02 -23.30 -5.02
N VAL A 11 -6.98 -23.28 -4.17
CA VAL A 11 -5.78 -24.09 -4.35
C VAL A 11 -6.10 -25.60 -4.26
N GLU A 12 -6.87 -26.00 -3.24
CA GLU A 12 -7.30 -27.38 -3.06
C GLU A 12 -8.19 -27.89 -4.20
N GLN A 13 -9.12 -27.04 -4.72
CA GLN A 13 -9.93 -27.37 -5.89
C GLN A 13 -9.12 -27.55 -7.17
N SER A 14 -7.92 -26.98 -7.21
CA SER A 14 -6.94 -27.17 -8.30
C SER A 14 -6.05 -28.38 -8.10
N GLU A 15 -6.38 -29.27 -7.14
CA GLU A 15 -5.62 -30.48 -6.77
C GLU A 15 -4.20 -30.16 -6.25
N LEU A 16 -3.99 -28.95 -5.74
CA LEU A 16 -2.74 -28.51 -5.13
C LEU A 16 -2.89 -28.43 -3.61
N LYS A 17 -1.77 -28.48 -2.90
CA LYS A 17 -1.72 -28.28 -1.46
C LYS A 17 -1.18 -26.89 -1.14
N VAL A 18 -1.78 -26.22 -0.16
CA VAL A 18 -1.25 -24.99 0.41
C VAL A 18 -0.06 -25.37 1.29
N GLY A 19 1.13 -24.86 0.95
CA GLY A 19 2.33 -25.07 1.76
C GLY A 19 2.41 -24.09 2.91
N ASP A 20 2.20 -22.80 2.60
CA ASP A 20 2.20 -21.72 3.58
C ASP A 20 1.39 -20.52 3.05
N ILE A 21 1.06 -19.58 3.93
CA ILE A 21 0.38 -18.32 3.60
C ILE A 21 1.12 -17.17 4.27
N THR A 22 1.58 -16.21 3.48
CA THR A 22 2.26 -15.02 3.98
C THR A 22 1.59 -13.73 3.48
N LEU A 23 1.91 -12.61 4.13
CA LEU A 23 1.48 -11.30 3.69
C LEU A 23 2.31 -10.85 2.48
N GLU A 24 1.66 -10.27 1.47
CA GLU A 24 2.31 -9.75 0.26
C GLU A 24 3.51 -8.84 0.56
N PRO A 25 3.43 -7.84 1.48
CA PRO A 25 4.57 -6.99 1.79
C PRO A 25 5.78 -7.72 2.38
N LEU A 26 5.57 -8.84 3.09
CA LEU A 26 6.67 -9.66 3.60
C LEU A 26 7.40 -10.38 2.47
N ALA A 27 6.64 -10.93 1.52
CA ALA A 27 7.20 -11.58 0.35
C ALA A 27 7.97 -10.57 -0.53
N SER A 28 7.37 -9.42 -0.85
CA SER A 28 8.05 -8.38 -1.61
C SER A 28 9.32 -7.90 -0.91
N ALA A 29 9.30 -7.74 0.43
CA ALA A 29 10.46 -7.36 1.22
C ALA A 29 11.59 -8.41 1.17
N ALA A 30 11.26 -9.69 1.20
CA ALA A 30 12.25 -10.77 1.09
C ALA A 30 12.99 -10.74 -0.26
N ALA A 31 12.33 -10.25 -1.33
CA ALA A 31 12.92 -10.17 -2.66
C ALA A 31 13.75 -8.90 -2.91
N VAL A 32 13.45 -7.77 -2.25
CA VAL A 32 13.97 -6.46 -2.69
C VAL A 32 14.67 -5.65 -1.61
N LEU A 33 14.60 -6.06 -0.32
CA LEU A 33 15.24 -5.35 0.78
C LEU A 33 16.49 -6.09 1.26
N ALA A 34 17.59 -5.34 1.43
CA ALA A 34 18.77 -5.83 2.10
C ALA A 34 18.55 -5.87 3.63
N GLU A 35 19.27 -6.76 4.31
CA GLU A 35 19.15 -6.91 5.77
C GLU A 35 19.57 -5.62 6.50
N GLU A 36 20.56 -4.90 6.01
CA GLU A 36 21.02 -3.62 6.54
C GLU A 36 19.95 -2.53 6.43
N GLU A 37 19.12 -2.55 5.37
CA GLU A 37 18.00 -1.63 5.22
C GLU A 37 16.90 -1.92 6.23
N LYS A 38 16.57 -3.20 6.44
CA LYS A 38 15.58 -3.64 7.43
C LYS A 38 16.02 -3.28 8.86
N ASP A 39 17.32 -3.35 9.15
CA ASP A 39 17.88 -2.97 10.45
C ASP A 39 17.85 -1.44 10.64
N ALA A 40 18.35 -0.68 9.67
CA ALA A 40 18.42 0.77 9.74
C ALA A 40 17.06 1.48 9.77
N GLY A 41 16.01 0.80 9.30
CA GLY A 41 14.67 1.32 9.14
C GLY A 41 14.38 1.80 7.73
N VAL A 42 13.48 1.11 7.02
CA VAL A 42 13.14 1.33 5.62
C VAL A 42 11.63 1.24 5.39
N VAL A 43 11.13 2.01 4.43
CA VAL A 43 9.77 1.91 3.93
C VAL A 43 9.78 1.17 2.60
N LEU A 44 9.12 0.03 2.54
CA LEU A 44 8.79 -0.62 1.28
C LEU A 44 7.44 -0.10 0.79
N VAL A 45 7.38 0.31 -0.47
CA VAL A 45 6.16 0.75 -1.15
C VAL A 45 6.01 -0.06 -2.43
N ASP A 46 5.07 -1.00 -2.43
CA ASP A 46 4.73 -1.83 -3.59
C ASP A 46 3.54 -1.21 -4.32
N ILE A 47 3.80 -0.64 -5.50
CA ILE A 47 2.77 0.02 -6.31
C ILE A 47 2.26 -0.96 -7.35
N GLY A 48 1.22 -1.68 -6.98
CA GLY A 48 0.53 -2.65 -7.83
C GLY A 48 -0.40 -2.02 -8.86
N GLY A 49 -1.26 -2.86 -9.47
CA GLY A 49 -2.29 -2.40 -10.39
C GLY A 49 -3.47 -1.73 -9.70
N GLY A 50 -3.97 -2.31 -8.62
CA GLY A 50 -5.16 -1.85 -7.89
C GLY A 50 -4.86 -1.19 -6.56
N THR A 51 -3.80 -1.60 -5.89
CA THR A 51 -3.39 -1.14 -4.56
C THR A 51 -1.96 -0.63 -4.56
N THR A 52 -1.64 0.11 -3.51
CA THR A 52 -0.27 0.42 -3.10
C THR A 52 -0.11 -0.07 -1.67
N ASP A 53 0.75 -1.05 -1.49
CA ASP A 53 0.99 -1.70 -0.22
C ASP A 53 2.24 -1.11 0.43
N ILE A 54 2.14 -0.79 1.73
CA ILE A 54 3.20 -0.17 2.50
C ILE A 54 3.62 -1.11 3.63
N ALA A 55 4.92 -1.29 3.79
CA ALA A 55 5.49 -1.96 4.94
C ALA A 55 6.68 -1.17 5.47
N ILE A 56 6.73 -0.95 6.76
CA ILE A 56 7.86 -0.31 7.44
C ILE A 56 8.60 -1.35 8.25
N PHE A 57 9.88 -1.50 7.97
CA PHE A 57 10.77 -2.38 8.71
C PHE A 57 11.73 -1.56 9.54
N LYS A 58 12.08 -2.04 10.72
CA LYS A 58 13.14 -1.52 11.58
C LYS A 58 13.56 -2.58 12.59
N ASP A 59 14.86 -2.65 12.89
CA ASP A 59 15.45 -3.66 13.77
C ASP A 59 15.06 -5.08 13.32
N GLN A 60 15.08 -5.35 12.00
CA GLN A 60 14.72 -6.60 11.35
C GLN A 60 13.23 -7.00 11.47
N ILE A 61 12.39 -6.16 12.05
CA ILE A 61 11.00 -6.48 12.34
C ILE A 61 10.08 -5.55 11.54
N ILE A 62 9.00 -6.11 11.01
CA ILE A 62 7.92 -5.30 10.43
C ILE A 62 7.22 -4.53 11.55
N ARG A 63 7.17 -3.22 11.44
CA ARG A 63 6.65 -2.31 12.47
C ARG A 63 5.29 -1.72 12.10
N HIS A 64 5.01 -1.60 10.81
CA HIS A 64 3.77 -1.01 10.33
C HIS A 64 3.44 -1.55 8.95
N THR A 65 2.17 -1.76 8.67
CA THR A 65 1.65 -2.09 7.34
C THR A 65 0.40 -1.28 7.06
N ALA A 66 0.24 -0.86 5.82
CA ALA A 66 -0.96 -0.19 5.34
C ALA A 66 -1.22 -0.54 3.88
N VAL A 67 -2.48 -0.46 3.46
CA VAL A 67 -2.90 -0.67 2.08
C VAL A 67 -3.66 0.56 1.60
N ILE A 68 -3.18 1.18 0.54
CA ILE A 68 -3.83 2.30 -0.13
C ILE A 68 -4.61 1.74 -1.32
N PRO A 69 -5.92 1.98 -1.45
CA PRO A 69 -6.78 1.39 -2.50
C PRO A 69 -6.62 2.08 -3.87
N PHE A 70 -5.41 2.54 -4.18
CA PHE A 70 -5.03 3.18 -5.44
C PHE A 70 -3.72 2.58 -5.95
N GLY A 71 -3.63 2.36 -7.26
CA GLY A 71 -2.44 1.84 -7.92
C GLY A 71 -2.38 2.27 -9.38
N GLY A 72 -1.69 1.50 -10.22
CA GLY A 72 -1.48 1.82 -11.63
C GLY A 72 -2.76 1.97 -12.46
N LYS A 73 -3.85 1.31 -12.07
CA LYS A 73 -5.14 1.36 -12.80
C LYS A 73 -5.79 2.74 -12.75
N VAL A 74 -5.76 3.40 -11.59
CA VAL A 74 -6.32 4.76 -11.47
C VAL A 74 -5.56 5.74 -12.35
N ILE A 75 -4.22 5.59 -12.46
CA ILE A 75 -3.40 6.39 -13.39
C ILE A 75 -3.86 6.17 -14.83
N THR A 76 -4.18 4.93 -15.22
CA THR A 76 -4.68 4.60 -16.56
C THR A 76 -6.04 5.23 -16.80
N GLU A 77 -6.93 5.23 -15.81
CA GLU A 77 -8.24 5.88 -15.88
C GLU A 77 -8.11 7.39 -16.08
N ASP A 78 -7.23 8.06 -15.34
CA ASP A 78 -6.97 9.50 -15.51
C ASP A 78 -6.40 9.83 -16.90
N ILE A 79 -5.49 8.99 -17.41
CA ILE A 79 -4.96 9.16 -18.78
C ILE A 79 -6.07 8.97 -19.81
N LYS A 80 -6.92 7.96 -19.65
CA LYS A 80 -8.07 7.69 -20.52
C LYS A 80 -8.99 8.91 -20.58
N GLU A 81 -9.33 9.48 -19.46
CA GLU A 81 -10.20 10.65 -19.36
C GLU A 81 -9.50 11.92 -19.86
N GLY A 82 -8.31 12.23 -19.32
CA GLY A 82 -7.58 13.44 -19.68
C GLY A 82 -7.10 13.49 -21.12
N CYS A 83 -6.87 12.33 -21.73
CA CYS A 83 -6.52 12.22 -23.16
C CYS A 83 -7.72 11.81 -24.05
N GLU A 84 -8.92 11.56 -23.50
CA GLU A 84 -10.13 11.12 -24.23
C GLU A 84 -9.85 9.96 -25.21
N ILE A 85 -9.27 8.89 -24.71
CA ILE A 85 -8.87 7.69 -25.46
C ILE A 85 -9.42 6.43 -24.78
N ILE A 86 -9.31 5.27 -25.42
CA ILE A 86 -9.73 4.01 -24.82
C ILE A 86 -8.70 3.51 -23.79
N GLU A 87 -9.15 2.74 -22.80
CA GLU A 87 -8.34 2.22 -21.69
C GLU A 87 -7.08 1.50 -22.17
N LYS A 88 -7.19 0.65 -23.21
CA LYS A 88 -6.04 -0.07 -23.78
C LYS A 88 -4.96 0.87 -24.33
N GLN A 89 -5.36 1.98 -24.95
CA GLN A 89 -4.43 2.99 -25.44
C GLN A 89 -3.81 3.78 -24.28
N ALA A 90 -4.60 4.11 -23.26
CA ALA A 90 -4.13 4.79 -22.08
C ALA A 90 -3.07 3.95 -21.34
N GLU A 91 -3.33 2.65 -21.14
CA GLU A 91 -2.36 1.72 -20.55
C GLU A 91 -1.08 1.63 -21.38
N THR A 92 -1.21 1.52 -22.71
CA THR A 92 -0.05 1.50 -23.61
C THR A 92 0.78 2.78 -23.51
N LEU A 93 0.12 3.95 -23.42
CA LEU A 93 0.80 5.24 -23.22
C LEU A 93 1.53 5.28 -21.88
N LYS A 94 0.86 4.90 -20.83
CA LYS A 94 1.45 4.86 -19.47
C LYS A 94 2.72 4.02 -19.45
N VAL A 95 2.64 2.78 -19.96
CA VAL A 95 3.75 1.83 -19.91
C VAL A 95 4.91 2.26 -20.80
N LYS A 96 4.66 2.75 -22.02
CA LYS A 96 5.71 3.08 -22.99
C LYS A 96 6.31 4.47 -22.79
N PHE A 97 5.50 5.45 -22.43
CA PHE A 97 5.86 6.86 -22.46
C PHE A 97 5.63 7.58 -21.13
N GLY A 98 5.06 6.88 -20.13
CA GLY A 98 4.74 7.46 -18.84
C GLY A 98 5.98 7.98 -18.11
N SER A 99 5.89 9.20 -17.61
CA SER A 99 6.88 9.83 -16.73
C SER A 99 6.17 10.49 -15.56
N ALA A 100 6.68 10.26 -14.37
CA ALA A 100 6.15 10.90 -13.15
C ALA A 100 6.60 12.38 -13.03
N TRP A 101 7.58 12.82 -13.84
CA TRP A 101 8.17 14.16 -13.76
C TRP A 101 7.94 14.97 -15.06
N PRO A 102 6.99 15.93 -15.08
CA PRO A 102 6.66 16.68 -16.29
C PRO A 102 7.80 17.55 -16.83
N GLY A 103 8.72 18.00 -15.97
CA GLY A 103 9.84 18.86 -16.35
C GLY A 103 10.90 18.22 -17.24
N GLU A 104 10.93 16.88 -17.29
CA GLU A 104 11.88 16.12 -18.11
C GLU A 104 11.40 15.95 -19.57
N ASN A 105 10.12 16.24 -19.85
CA ASN A 105 9.59 16.13 -21.21
C ASN A 105 9.65 17.48 -21.94
N LYS A 106 10.18 17.47 -23.16
CA LYS A 106 10.21 18.67 -24.02
C LYS A 106 8.81 19.01 -24.50
N ASP A 107 8.56 20.31 -24.73
CA ASP A 107 7.24 20.80 -25.15
C ASP A 107 6.80 20.28 -26.52
N ASN A 108 7.73 19.89 -27.39
CA ASN A 108 7.50 19.42 -28.74
C ASN A 108 7.46 17.89 -28.89
N GLU A 109 7.54 17.13 -27.79
CA GLU A 109 7.44 15.68 -27.82
C GLU A 109 5.97 15.25 -27.86
N ILE A 110 5.58 14.65 -28.99
CA ILE A 110 4.20 14.25 -29.27
C ILE A 110 4.18 12.77 -29.65
N VAL A 111 3.17 12.04 -29.15
CA VAL A 111 2.86 10.67 -29.55
C VAL A 111 1.55 10.66 -30.31
N SER A 112 1.57 10.05 -31.49
CA SER A 112 0.37 9.86 -32.30
C SER A 112 -0.27 8.50 -32.02
N ILE A 113 -1.55 8.52 -31.67
CA ILE A 113 -2.34 7.32 -31.35
C ILE A 113 -3.32 7.08 -32.50
N PRO A 114 -3.43 5.83 -32.97
CA PRO A 114 -4.40 5.49 -34.01
C PRO A 114 -5.83 5.85 -33.57
N GLY A 115 -6.55 6.57 -34.43
CA GLY A 115 -7.96 6.87 -34.23
C GLY A 115 -8.82 5.61 -34.27
N LEU A 116 -10.00 5.66 -33.64
CA LEU A 116 -11.01 4.61 -33.81
C LEU A 116 -11.61 4.67 -35.20
N ARG A 117 -12.04 3.52 -35.72
CA ARG A 117 -12.64 3.32 -37.06
C ARG A 117 -12.91 4.59 -37.87
N GLY A 118 -12.03 4.91 -38.82
CA GLY A 118 -12.20 6.06 -39.75
C GLY A 118 -11.94 7.44 -39.15
N ARG A 119 -11.55 7.55 -37.88
CA ARG A 119 -11.14 8.83 -37.26
C ARG A 119 -9.65 9.08 -37.50
N PRO A 120 -9.23 10.35 -37.61
CA PRO A 120 -7.82 10.69 -37.72
C PRO A 120 -7.08 10.28 -36.45
N PRO A 121 -5.76 10.05 -36.52
CA PRO A 121 -4.92 9.83 -35.34
C PRO A 121 -5.02 11.00 -34.35
N LYS A 122 -4.96 10.71 -33.06
CA LYS A 122 -4.92 11.71 -32.00
C LYS A 122 -3.49 11.95 -31.59
N GLU A 123 -3.08 13.20 -31.57
CA GLU A 123 -1.76 13.61 -31.07
C GLU A 123 -1.84 13.99 -29.59
N ILE A 124 -0.93 13.42 -28.79
CA ILE A 124 -0.86 13.65 -27.36
C ILE A 124 0.55 14.11 -27.00
N SER A 125 0.64 15.27 -26.36
CA SER A 125 1.90 15.78 -25.83
C SER A 125 2.36 14.93 -24.63
N LEU A 126 3.63 14.50 -24.64
CA LEU A 126 4.22 13.77 -23.51
C LEU A 126 4.26 14.61 -22.22
N LYS A 127 4.38 15.91 -22.37
CA LYS A 127 4.30 16.83 -21.21
C LYS A 127 2.91 16.82 -20.57
N THR A 128 1.83 16.79 -21.37
CA THR A 128 0.46 16.68 -20.87
C THR A 128 0.24 15.33 -20.21
N LEU A 129 0.67 14.23 -20.85
CA LEU A 129 0.64 12.89 -20.28
C LEU A 129 1.32 12.84 -18.92
N SER A 130 2.54 13.39 -18.83
CA SER A 130 3.29 13.42 -17.56
C SER A 130 2.64 14.28 -16.47
N LYS A 131 1.95 15.37 -16.85
CA LYS A 131 1.18 16.17 -15.87
C LYS A 131 0.04 15.37 -15.25
N ILE A 132 -0.70 14.60 -16.06
CA ILE A 132 -1.78 13.74 -15.58
C ILE A 132 -1.21 12.67 -14.62
N ILE A 133 -0.16 11.98 -15.06
CA ILE A 133 0.51 10.95 -14.23
C ILE A 133 1.04 11.55 -12.93
N ASN A 134 1.73 12.69 -12.99
CA ASN A 134 2.29 13.37 -11.82
C ASN A 134 1.22 13.72 -10.79
N ALA A 135 0.06 14.24 -11.23
CA ALA A 135 -1.03 14.60 -10.34
C ALA A 135 -1.50 13.38 -9.53
N ARG A 136 -1.73 12.25 -10.19
CA ARG A 136 -2.19 11.03 -9.52
C ARG A 136 -1.11 10.41 -8.63
N VAL A 137 0.12 10.36 -9.10
CA VAL A 137 1.23 9.84 -8.29
C VAL A 137 1.43 10.67 -7.03
N ARG A 138 1.29 12.00 -7.09
CA ARG A 138 1.34 12.86 -5.90
C ARG A 138 0.26 12.50 -4.89
N GLU A 139 -0.97 12.29 -5.32
CA GLU A 139 -2.09 11.90 -4.46
C GLU A 139 -1.84 10.55 -3.77
N ILE A 140 -1.33 9.55 -4.52
CA ILE A 140 -0.93 8.27 -3.93
C ILE A 140 0.18 8.49 -2.89
N MET A 141 1.19 9.28 -3.23
CA MET A 141 2.32 9.54 -2.33
C MET A 141 1.95 10.38 -1.11
N GLU A 142 0.94 11.25 -1.19
CA GLU A 142 0.40 11.95 -0.01
C GLU A 142 -0.16 10.96 1.01
N SER A 143 -0.86 9.92 0.54
CA SER A 143 -1.34 8.84 1.41
C SER A 143 -0.19 8.03 2.01
N VAL A 144 0.85 7.71 1.21
CA VAL A 144 2.08 7.03 1.70
C VAL A 144 2.77 7.87 2.78
N ILE A 145 2.93 9.18 2.54
CA ILE A 145 3.56 10.12 3.49
C ILE A 145 2.74 10.20 4.78
N ALA A 146 1.42 10.18 4.70
CA ALA A 146 0.55 10.17 5.87
C ALA A 146 0.80 8.92 6.73
N GLU A 147 0.91 7.73 6.12
CA GLU A 147 1.22 6.48 6.83
C GLU A 147 2.62 6.50 7.48
N ILE A 148 3.62 7.03 6.77
CA ILE A 148 4.97 7.20 7.34
C ILE A 148 4.94 8.12 8.56
N ARG A 149 4.23 9.24 8.48
CA ARG A 149 4.07 10.20 9.59
C ARG A 149 3.31 9.56 10.76
N ASN A 150 2.25 8.80 10.49
CA ASN A 150 1.50 8.06 11.50
C ASN A 150 2.41 7.09 12.27
N TYR A 151 3.28 6.37 11.57
CA TYR A 151 4.25 5.50 12.22
C TYR A 151 5.26 6.29 13.06
N GLN A 152 5.84 7.33 12.50
CA GLN A 152 6.90 8.09 13.17
C GLN A 152 6.42 8.87 14.39
N GLN A 153 5.20 9.44 14.37
CA GLN A 153 4.58 10.19 15.47
C GLN A 153 5.53 11.17 16.18
N ASN A 154 6.47 11.78 15.44
CA ASN A 154 7.54 12.64 15.94
C ASN A 154 8.50 11.98 16.96
N ASP A 155 8.56 10.64 17.04
CA ASP A 155 9.51 9.92 17.86
C ASP A 155 10.86 9.78 17.12
N PRO A 156 11.95 10.39 17.62
CA PRO A 156 13.27 10.29 16.98
C PRO A 156 13.79 8.86 16.84
N ARG A 157 13.34 7.94 17.71
CA ARG A 157 13.72 6.52 17.67
C ARG A 157 13.12 5.79 16.46
N LYS A 158 12.03 6.32 15.89
CA LYS A 158 11.36 5.78 14.71
C LYS A 158 11.89 6.35 13.40
N ARG A 159 13.10 6.92 13.39
CA ARG A 159 13.73 7.43 12.18
C ARG A 159 14.04 6.28 11.21
N LEU A 160 13.75 6.50 9.93
CA LEU A 160 13.91 5.54 8.84
C LEU A 160 15.11 5.96 7.97
N ILE A 161 16.29 5.44 8.31
CA ILE A 161 17.56 5.83 7.67
C ILE A 161 17.70 5.17 6.30
N GLY A 162 17.16 3.96 6.14
CA GLY A 162 17.15 3.22 4.87
C GLY A 162 16.29 3.84 3.77
N GLY A 163 15.52 4.90 4.10
CA GLY A 163 14.72 5.62 3.11
C GLY A 163 13.52 4.85 2.59
N ILE A 164 13.24 4.97 1.30
CA ILE A 164 12.10 4.36 0.62
C ILE A 164 12.59 3.43 -0.49
N VAL A 165 12.06 2.21 -0.51
CA VAL A 165 12.24 1.26 -1.61
C VAL A 165 10.91 1.09 -2.33
N LEU A 166 10.89 1.44 -3.62
CA LEU A 166 9.72 1.30 -4.49
C LEU A 166 9.79 -0.01 -5.25
N THR A 167 8.72 -0.77 -5.28
CA THR A 167 8.60 -1.98 -6.10
C THR A 167 7.23 -2.06 -6.77
N GLY A 168 6.92 -3.17 -7.44
CA GLY A 168 5.69 -3.32 -8.20
C GLY A 168 5.73 -2.63 -9.57
N GLY A 169 4.68 -2.86 -10.36
CA GLY A 169 4.59 -2.35 -11.74
C GLY A 169 4.61 -0.83 -11.85
N GLY A 170 4.00 -0.13 -10.87
CA GLY A 170 3.92 1.33 -10.83
C GLY A 170 5.27 1.99 -10.59
N SER A 171 6.21 1.32 -9.92
CA SER A 171 7.56 1.84 -9.67
C SER A 171 8.39 2.04 -10.94
N GLN A 172 8.00 1.38 -12.06
CA GLN A 172 8.68 1.45 -13.34
C GLN A 172 8.36 2.72 -14.16
N LEU A 173 7.46 3.57 -13.69
CA LEU A 173 7.25 4.87 -14.32
C LEU A 173 8.56 5.66 -14.31
N LYS A 174 8.89 6.26 -15.45
CA LYS A 174 10.11 7.08 -15.55
C LYS A 174 10.11 8.17 -14.49
N HIS A 175 11.26 8.43 -13.89
CA HIS A 175 11.48 9.47 -12.87
C HIS A 175 10.64 9.28 -11.59
N MET A 176 10.17 8.05 -11.32
CA MET A 176 9.35 7.76 -10.14
C MET A 176 10.16 7.96 -8.85
N SER A 177 11.36 7.41 -8.77
CA SER A 177 12.23 7.56 -7.59
C SER A 177 12.57 9.02 -7.31
N GLN A 178 12.88 9.81 -8.34
CA GLN A 178 13.20 11.22 -8.20
C GLN A 178 11.99 12.03 -7.67
N LEU A 179 10.78 11.73 -8.17
CA LEU A 179 9.57 12.38 -7.67
C LEU A 179 9.32 12.04 -6.20
N VAL A 180 9.43 10.76 -5.83
CA VAL A 180 9.20 10.31 -4.45
C VAL A 180 10.24 10.91 -3.50
N GLU A 181 11.51 10.93 -3.88
CA GLU A 181 12.56 11.57 -3.11
C GLU A 181 12.32 13.07 -2.92
N TYR A 182 11.88 13.77 -3.98
CA TYR A 182 11.51 15.18 -3.91
C TYR A 182 10.33 15.45 -2.96
N LEU A 183 9.31 14.58 -2.98
CA LEU A 183 8.09 14.77 -2.16
C LEU A 183 8.33 14.44 -0.68
N THR A 184 9.17 13.44 -0.40
CA THR A 184 9.36 12.91 0.95
C THR A 184 10.59 13.46 1.64
N GLY A 185 11.59 13.92 0.88
CA GLY A 185 12.92 14.27 1.40
C GLY A 185 13.71 13.06 1.88
N MET A 186 13.27 11.83 1.56
CA MET A 186 13.92 10.58 1.94
C MET A 186 14.62 9.97 0.72
N PRO A 187 15.85 9.41 0.87
CA PRO A 187 16.49 8.68 -0.20
C PRO A 187 15.57 7.59 -0.75
N THR A 188 15.46 7.50 -2.07
CA THR A 188 14.51 6.59 -2.72
C THR A 188 15.17 5.80 -3.84
N ARG A 189 15.01 4.47 -3.83
CA ARG A 189 15.48 3.57 -4.89
C ARG A 189 14.35 2.67 -5.41
N ILE A 190 14.57 2.09 -6.58
CA ILE A 190 13.72 1.00 -7.07
C ILE A 190 14.28 -0.33 -6.54
N GLY A 191 13.42 -1.16 -5.98
CA GLY A 191 13.73 -2.53 -5.54
C GLY A 191 13.54 -3.50 -6.69
N TYR A 192 14.61 -4.14 -7.09
CA TYR A 192 14.62 -5.20 -8.11
C TYR A 192 14.83 -6.54 -7.43
N PRO A 193 14.03 -7.57 -7.74
CA PRO A 193 14.14 -8.89 -7.11
C PRO A 193 15.25 -9.73 -7.73
N ASN A 194 16.43 -9.16 -7.95
CA ASN A 194 17.55 -9.80 -8.66
C ASN A 194 18.66 -10.29 -7.72
N GLU A 195 18.69 -9.87 -6.47
CA GLU A 195 19.76 -10.22 -5.52
C GLU A 195 19.74 -11.71 -5.15
N HIS A 196 18.56 -12.35 -5.17
CA HIS A 196 18.38 -13.77 -4.86
C HIS A 196 18.32 -14.67 -6.10
N LEU A 197 18.48 -14.11 -7.30
CA LEU A 197 18.46 -14.87 -8.53
C LEU A 197 19.85 -15.38 -8.90
N ALA A 198 19.96 -16.69 -9.18
CA ALA A 198 21.21 -17.29 -9.65
C ALA A 198 21.62 -16.71 -11.02
N SER A 199 22.92 -16.75 -11.32
CA SER A 199 23.43 -16.35 -12.62
C SER A 199 22.78 -17.16 -13.76
N GLY A 200 22.31 -16.47 -14.81
CA GLY A 200 21.63 -17.10 -15.95
C GLY A 200 20.11 -17.06 -15.86
N TYR A 201 19.52 -16.36 -14.90
CA TYR A 201 18.09 -16.14 -14.84
C TYR A 201 17.53 -15.39 -16.07
N VAL A 202 16.26 -15.57 -16.34
CA VAL A 202 15.53 -14.84 -17.38
C VAL A 202 15.41 -13.39 -16.97
N LYS A 203 15.97 -12.46 -17.76
CA LYS A 203 16.09 -11.02 -17.40
C LYS A 203 14.75 -10.36 -17.03
N GLU A 204 13.66 -10.84 -17.61
CA GLU A 204 12.32 -10.37 -17.33
C GLU A 204 11.92 -10.57 -15.87
N LEU A 205 12.42 -11.62 -15.21
CA LEU A 205 12.15 -11.92 -13.81
C LEU A 205 12.78 -10.89 -12.85
N ALA A 206 13.81 -10.17 -13.27
CA ALA A 206 14.39 -9.09 -12.48
C ALA A 206 13.50 -7.83 -12.40
N SER A 207 12.36 -7.82 -13.09
CA SER A 207 11.43 -6.69 -13.04
C SER A 207 10.74 -6.58 -11.66
N PRO A 208 10.55 -5.36 -11.13
CA PRO A 208 9.79 -5.13 -9.90
C PRO A 208 8.38 -5.72 -9.89
N VAL A 209 7.79 -5.98 -11.06
CA VAL A 209 6.48 -6.66 -11.20
C VAL A 209 6.47 -8.04 -10.54
N TYR A 210 7.62 -8.71 -10.47
CA TYR A 210 7.75 -10.07 -9.94
C TYR A 210 8.27 -10.13 -8.50
N ALA A 211 8.41 -8.98 -7.82
CA ALA A 211 8.95 -8.91 -6.47
C ALA A 211 8.25 -9.87 -5.51
N THR A 212 6.93 -9.82 -5.42
CA THR A 212 6.12 -10.70 -4.57
C THR A 212 6.30 -12.18 -4.93
N SER A 213 6.28 -12.51 -6.23
CA SER A 213 6.40 -13.91 -6.69
C SER A 213 7.77 -14.51 -6.37
N ILE A 214 8.82 -13.73 -6.57
CA ILE A 214 10.21 -14.15 -6.26
C ILE A 214 10.40 -14.26 -4.75
N GLY A 215 9.86 -13.31 -3.99
CA GLY A 215 9.92 -13.37 -2.54
C GLY A 215 9.18 -14.58 -1.96
N LEU A 216 7.99 -14.91 -2.48
CA LEU A 216 7.27 -16.14 -2.10
C LEU A 216 8.13 -17.39 -2.36
N LEU A 217 8.78 -17.44 -3.52
CA LEU A 217 9.65 -18.57 -3.86
C LEU A 217 10.89 -18.64 -2.95
N SER A 218 11.53 -17.50 -2.67
CA SER A 218 12.68 -17.42 -1.76
C SER A 218 12.31 -17.90 -0.36
N MET A 219 11.22 -17.37 0.21
CA MET A 219 10.72 -17.78 1.52
C MET A 219 10.37 -19.27 1.56
N ALA A 220 9.76 -19.81 0.49
CA ALA A 220 9.43 -21.22 0.40
C ALA A 220 10.69 -22.13 0.36
N LEU A 221 11.76 -21.69 -0.30
CA LEU A 221 13.04 -22.41 -0.33
C LEU A 221 13.72 -22.38 1.04
N GLU A 222 13.73 -21.23 1.72
CA GLU A 222 14.27 -21.09 3.07
C GLU A 222 13.51 -21.93 4.09
N SER A 223 12.18 -22.02 3.95
CA SER A 223 11.33 -22.82 4.84
C SER A 223 11.46 -24.34 4.64
N GLN A 224 12.05 -24.82 3.55
CA GLN A 224 12.32 -26.26 3.35
C GLN A 224 13.27 -26.82 4.42
N ASP A 225 14.17 -26.01 4.96
CA ASP A 225 15.06 -26.39 6.05
C ASP A 225 14.37 -26.36 7.42
N HIS A 226 13.18 -25.71 7.50
CA HIS A 226 12.36 -25.61 8.69
C HIS A 226 10.87 -25.74 8.33
N PRO A 227 10.34 -26.96 8.17
CA PRO A 227 8.95 -27.17 7.74
C PRO A 227 7.97 -26.70 8.84
N MET A 228 7.52 -25.47 8.74
CA MET A 228 6.31 -25.00 9.44
C MET A 228 5.11 -25.39 8.57
N ALA A 229 4.57 -26.58 8.78
CA ALA A 229 3.36 -27.01 8.10
C ALA A 229 2.20 -26.11 8.54
N TYR A 230 1.61 -25.37 7.61
CA TYR A 230 0.32 -24.70 7.85
C TYR A 230 -0.74 -25.78 8.14
N ASP A 231 -1.23 -25.87 9.36
CA ASP A 231 -2.41 -26.69 9.72
C ASP A 231 -3.64 -25.78 9.75
N PRO A 232 -4.55 -25.87 8.75
CA PRO A 232 -5.79 -25.11 8.76
C PRO A 232 -6.65 -25.31 10.00
N ARG A 233 -6.42 -26.39 10.75
CA ARG A 233 -7.17 -26.74 11.96
C ARG A 233 -6.70 -26.01 13.21
N GLU A 234 -5.46 -25.53 13.25
CA GLU A 234 -4.96 -24.68 14.37
C GLU A 234 -5.63 -23.31 14.45
N THR A 235 -6.21 -22.84 13.34
CA THR A 235 -7.00 -21.59 13.31
C THR A 235 -8.46 -21.78 13.70
N GLU A 236 -8.91 -23.01 13.96
CA GLU A 236 -10.27 -23.35 14.42
C GLU A 236 -10.39 -23.50 15.95
N GLN A 237 -9.57 -22.81 16.73
CA GLN A 237 -9.99 -22.59 18.11
C GLN A 237 -11.29 -21.78 18.05
N PRO A 238 -12.42 -22.36 18.46
CA PRO A 238 -13.66 -21.60 18.52
C PRO A 238 -13.39 -20.42 19.45
N ILE A 239 -13.60 -19.20 18.94
CA ILE A 239 -13.79 -18.05 19.78
C ILE A 239 -15.05 -18.40 20.58
N VAL A 240 -14.88 -19.02 21.73
CA VAL A 240 -15.96 -19.17 22.69
C VAL A 240 -16.30 -17.73 23.06
N PRO A 241 -17.49 -17.23 22.72
CA PRO A 241 -17.87 -15.91 23.17
C PRO A 241 -17.84 -15.96 24.71
N GLU A 242 -16.96 -15.15 25.33
CA GLU A 242 -16.94 -15.03 26.79
C GLU A 242 -18.36 -14.71 27.23
N THR A 243 -18.87 -15.52 28.12
CA THR A 243 -20.21 -15.31 28.68
C THR A 243 -20.23 -13.97 29.42
N PRO A 244 -21.38 -13.27 29.46
CA PRO A 244 -21.49 -12.00 30.18
C PRO A 244 -21.02 -12.10 31.67
N GLU A 245 -21.00 -13.30 32.23
CA GLU A 245 -20.53 -13.58 33.60
C GLU A 245 -18.97 -13.56 33.66
N GLU A 246 -18.24 -14.11 32.69
CA GLU A 246 -16.76 -14.04 32.65
C GLU A 246 -16.24 -12.63 32.39
N GLN A 247 -16.97 -11.81 31.65
CA GLN A 247 -16.64 -10.38 31.47
C GLN A 247 -16.88 -9.56 32.76
N ALA A 248 -17.85 -9.96 33.59
CA ALA A 248 -18.10 -9.34 34.87
C ALA A 248 -17.04 -9.70 35.93
N GLU A 249 -16.56 -10.93 35.94
CA GLU A 249 -15.49 -11.35 36.88
C GLU A 249 -14.15 -10.68 36.56
N LYS A 250 -13.75 -10.56 35.31
CA LYS A 250 -12.52 -9.83 34.89
C LYS A 250 -12.58 -8.33 35.24
N SER A 251 -13.76 -7.72 35.18
CA SER A 251 -13.94 -6.31 35.58
C SER A 251 -13.89 -6.11 37.10
N ILE A 252 -14.10 -7.14 37.88
CA ILE A 252 -14.00 -7.10 39.36
C ILE A 252 -12.55 -7.29 39.79
N GLU A 253 -11.77 -8.17 39.19
CA GLU A 253 -10.35 -8.36 39.46
C GLU A 253 -9.48 -7.14 39.12
N GLU A 254 -9.80 -6.38 38.07
CA GLU A 254 -9.08 -5.14 37.74
C GLU A 254 -9.35 -3.99 38.72
N VAL A 255 -10.43 -4.04 39.50
CA VAL A 255 -10.80 -2.99 40.48
C VAL A 255 -10.19 -3.26 41.86
N GLU A 256 -9.88 -4.51 42.21
CA GLU A 256 -9.27 -4.84 43.53
C GLU A 256 -7.75 -4.66 43.59
N GLY A 257 -7.08 -4.41 42.47
CA GLY A 257 -5.63 -4.24 42.39
C GLY A 257 -5.08 -2.81 42.55
N ALA A 258 -5.91 -1.78 42.76
CA ALA A 258 -5.45 -0.39 42.90
C ALA A 258 -5.35 0.05 44.36
N PRO A 259 -4.21 0.64 44.83
CA PRO A 259 -4.07 1.13 46.16
C PRO A 259 -4.91 2.39 46.39
N ASP A 260 -5.64 2.38 47.47
CA ASP A 260 -6.50 3.44 48.03
C ASP A 260 -5.71 4.75 48.24
N GLN A 261 -6.05 5.79 47.44
CA GLN A 261 -5.67 7.17 47.77
C GLN A 261 -6.92 8.05 47.80
N THR A 262 -7.37 8.29 48.99
CA THR A 262 -8.40 9.28 49.31
C THR A 262 -7.95 10.68 48.94
N GLY A 263 -8.66 11.30 48.02
CA GLY A 263 -8.48 12.70 47.64
C GLY A 263 -9.68 13.22 46.87
N SER A 264 -10.52 13.98 47.55
CA SER A 264 -11.70 14.70 47.01
C SER A 264 -11.35 15.59 45.82
N THR A 265 -11.95 15.41 44.67
CA THR A 265 -12.07 16.50 43.66
C THR A 265 -13.28 16.29 42.73
N GLN A 266 -13.94 17.40 42.47
CA GLN A 266 -15.18 17.66 41.77
C GLN A 266 -15.27 16.99 40.37
N ALA A 267 -16.48 16.56 40.04
CA ALA A 267 -16.85 16.02 38.74
C ALA A 267 -16.70 17.04 37.61
N ALA A 268 -15.89 16.71 36.59
CA ALA A 268 -15.80 17.43 35.34
C ALA A 268 -16.92 16.98 34.39
N PRO A 269 -17.46 17.88 33.52
CA PRO A 269 -18.58 17.56 32.64
C PRO A 269 -18.16 16.57 31.53
N ARG A 270 -19.02 15.59 31.26
CA ARG A 270 -18.90 14.64 30.16
C ARG A 270 -18.91 15.37 28.84
N LYS A 271 -17.85 15.22 28.04
CA LYS A 271 -17.84 15.67 26.65
C LYS A 271 -18.79 14.80 25.83
N ASP A 272 -19.73 15.44 25.13
CA ASP A 272 -20.61 14.78 24.16
C ASP A 272 -19.80 14.13 23.03
N PRO A 273 -20.24 12.97 22.50
CA PRO A 273 -19.53 12.30 21.42
C PRO A 273 -19.53 13.16 20.15
N PHE A 274 -18.37 13.24 19.49
CA PHE A 274 -18.10 13.97 18.23
C PHE A 274 -19.18 13.82 17.15
N TRP A 275 -19.90 12.71 17.15
CA TRP A 275 -21.00 12.42 16.22
C TRP A 275 -22.19 13.40 16.31
N LYS A 276 -22.50 13.94 17.49
CA LYS A 276 -23.61 14.91 17.64
C LYS A 276 -23.33 16.25 16.96
N GLY A 277 -22.07 16.70 16.96
CA GLY A 277 -21.66 17.92 16.26
C GLY A 277 -21.76 17.80 14.74
N PHE A 278 -21.39 16.63 14.20
CA PHE A 278 -21.48 16.33 12.76
C PHE A 278 -22.92 16.29 12.26
N MET A 279 -23.83 15.67 13.00
CA MET A 279 -25.26 15.59 12.63
C MET A 279 -25.98 16.94 12.68
N ASN A 280 -25.57 17.84 13.56
CA ASN A 280 -26.14 19.19 13.62
C ASN A 280 -25.68 20.06 12.43
N ASN A 281 -24.42 19.99 12.05
CA ASN A 281 -23.89 20.70 10.88
C ASN A 281 -24.49 20.18 9.56
N LEU A 282 -24.78 18.87 9.47
CA LEU A 282 -25.42 18.28 8.30
C LEU A 282 -26.89 18.73 8.17
N LYS A 283 -27.59 18.90 9.29
CA LYS A 283 -28.96 19.44 9.32
C LYS A 283 -29.02 20.91 8.90
N GLU A 284 -28.14 21.75 9.43
CA GLU A 284 -28.03 23.17 9.04
C GLU A 284 -27.70 23.35 7.55
N TRP A 285 -26.88 22.47 6.99
CA TRP A 285 -26.55 22.49 5.56
C TRP A 285 -27.75 22.11 4.69
N LEU A 286 -28.53 21.12 5.10
CA LEU A 286 -29.75 20.68 4.39
C LEU A 286 -30.93 21.67 4.50
N GLU A 287 -30.99 22.44 5.58
CA GLU A 287 -32.08 23.44 5.78
C GLU A 287 -31.79 24.77 5.03
N ASN A 288 -30.52 25.05 4.67
CA ASN A 288 -30.12 26.24 3.92
C ASN A 288 -30.23 26.12 2.39
N ASP A 289 -30.52 24.94 1.83
CA ASP A 289 -30.65 24.73 0.38
C ASP A 289 -32.09 24.93 -0.16
N GLU A 290 -33.08 25.29 0.69
CA GLU A 290 -34.47 25.56 0.25
C GLU A 290 -34.77 27.04 -0.07
N ASP A 291 -33.80 27.96 0.04
CA ASP A 291 -34.02 29.40 -0.19
C ASP A 291 -33.29 29.96 -1.44
N ILE A 292 -33.17 29.17 -2.53
CA ILE A 292 -32.74 29.74 -3.84
C ILE A 292 -33.74 29.26 -4.91
N GLU A 293 -34.81 29.99 -5.10
CA GLU A 293 -35.53 30.15 -6.36
C GLU A 293 -34.99 31.36 -7.14
#